data_e583640550710b281c2a03f06c566db7
#
_entry.id   e583640550710b281c2a03f06c566db7
#
_cell.length_a   1.000
_cell.length_b   1.000
_cell.length_c   1.000
_cell.angle_alpha   90.00
_cell.angle_beta   90.00
_cell.angle_gamma   90.00
#
_symmetry.space_group_name_H-M   'P 1'
#
loop_
_entity.id
_entity.type
_entity.pdbx_description
1 polymer ?
#
loop_
_entity_poly.entity_id
_entity_poly.type
_entity_poly.pdbx_seq_one_letter_code
_entity_poly.pdbx_strand_id
1 'polypeptide(L)'
;SSSFGIFAGSDFDIEEAMRVALGEVKSIDFGALKEIAGMNPILAKRFYHETGSMFWLEIDLCPLEKVKEISSSYTSQPGVVGQLLLTIPTNGETEEQNRKLCQEATAASKGFEIITGFAPRSWEIVNLSKEVIALEKIRNENPELAGDPVARKEVQARLAEAHGLLEAEVMRLMDGTIWHRANEAPKRYRQNELNLLASTIADKHFCKTPVVLNELINRVRPSSNANAAQNALLRRMLSHENSERLGIEGFPAEAGLYESVLKLSGLHKKSGKEFVIAKPSKSDPCRFLPLWDAAEELLRSDEKLFSMSDVFKLWQSPPYGVKNGILQLLGTAFVLTMRENLAIYREEVFQTRLTDLEIELLTINPSKIQIRWMNL
;
A
#
# COMPACT_ATOMS: atom_id res chain seq x y z
N SER A 1 -27.01 33.36 -46.35
CA SER A 1 -28.07 33.49 -45.36
C SER A 1 -27.52 33.04 -44.00
N SER A 2 -27.26 34.01 -43.11
CA SER A 2 -26.93 33.74 -41.73
C SER A 2 -28.21 33.39 -40.97
N SER A 3 -28.35 32.16 -40.58
CA SER A 3 -29.42 31.71 -39.69
C SER A 3 -29.04 32.05 -38.25
N PHE A 4 -29.78 32.90 -37.60
CA PHE A 4 -29.71 33.13 -36.16
C PHE A 4 -30.56 32.09 -35.47
N GLY A 5 -29.94 31.23 -34.70
CA GLY A 5 -30.65 30.34 -33.79
C GLY A 5 -30.99 31.09 -32.49
N ILE A 6 -32.24 31.08 -32.09
CA ILE A 6 -32.64 31.50 -30.76
C ILE A 6 -32.32 30.31 -29.85
N PHE A 7 -31.32 30.44 -28.97
CA PHE A 7 -31.11 29.50 -27.91
C PHE A 7 -31.94 29.95 -26.69
N ALA A 8 -32.65 29.00 -26.13
CA ALA A 8 -33.29 29.23 -24.83
C ALA A 8 -32.19 29.53 -23.81
N GLY A 9 -32.25 30.67 -23.17
CA GLY A 9 -31.38 30.99 -22.05
C GLY A 9 -31.76 30.10 -20.85
N SER A 10 -30.85 29.97 -19.92
CA SER A 10 -31.16 29.36 -18.61
C SER A 10 -31.74 30.41 -17.69
N ASP A 11 -32.82 30.09 -16.97
CA ASP A 11 -33.32 30.92 -15.88
C ASP A 11 -32.61 30.62 -14.55
N PHE A 12 -31.72 29.63 -14.52
CA PHE A 12 -30.97 29.23 -13.34
C PHE A 12 -29.81 30.22 -13.06
N ASP A 13 -29.92 30.87 -11.88
CA ASP A 13 -28.89 31.81 -11.41
C ASP A 13 -27.75 31.03 -10.72
N ILE A 14 -26.73 30.66 -11.50
CA ILE A 14 -25.55 29.91 -11.02
C ILE A 14 -24.76 30.75 -10.00
N GLU A 15 -24.68 32.06 -10.14
CA GLU A 15 -23.89 32.92 -9.24
C GLU A 15 -24.53 32.96 -7.86
N GLU A 16 -25.90 33.09 -7.79
CA GLU A 16 -26.62 33.03 -6.52
C GLU A 16 -26.51 31.63 -5.90
N ALA A 17 -26.67 30.57 -6.68
CA ALA A 17 -26.50 29.21 -6.21
C ALA A 17 -25.06 28.97 -5.65
N MET A 18 -24.05 29.49 -6.31
CA MET A 18 -22.65 29.42 -5.82
C MET A 18 -22.50 30.22 -4.52
N ARG A 19 -23.04 31.40 -4.41
CA ARG A 19 -22.97 32.22 -3.21
C ARG A 19 -23.59 31.49 -2.00
N VAL A 20 -24.74 30.86 -2.19
CA VAL A 20 -25.43 30.08 -1.15
C VAL A 20 -24.61 28.85 -0.79
N ALA A 21 -24.20 28.06 -1.78
CA ALA A 21 -23.45 26.84 -1.54
C ALA A 21 -22.09 27.09 -0.84
N LEU A 22 -21.34 28.12 -1.26
CA LEU A 22 -20.09 28.52 -0.58
C LEU A 22 -20.33 28.97 0.86
N GLY A 23 -21.44 29.65 1.15
CA GLY A 23 -21.81 30.07 2.50
C GLY A 23 -22.11 28.90 3.44
N GLU A 24 -22.47 27.75 2.90
CA GLU A 24 -22.78 26.55 3.66
C GLU A 24 -21.53 25.69 3.95
N VAL A 25 -20.43 25.87 3.21
CA VAL A 25 -19.14 25.21 3.46
C VAL A 25 -18.46 25.85 4.68
N LYS A 26 -18.85 25.44 5.88
CA LYS A 26 -18.36 26.03 7.14
C LYS A 26 -16.94 25.61 7.52
N SER A 27 -16.57 24.39 7.19
CA SER A 27 -15.23 23.84 7.48
C SER A 27 -14.84 22.85 6.39
N ILE A 28 -13.55 22.74 6.13
CA ILE A 28 -13.02 21.73 5.23
C ILE A 28 -12.45 20.60 6.08
N ASP A 29 -12.92 19.38 5.81
CA ASP A 29 -12.24 18.19 6.24
C ASP A 29 -10.97 17.99 5.37
N PHE A 30 -9.81 18.03 6.00
CA PHE A 30 -8.53 17.86 5.30
C PHE A 30 -8.37 16.48 4.69
N GLY A 31 -9.03 15.45 5.22
CA GLY A 31 -9.10 14.12 4.61
C GLY A 31 -9.88 14.15 3.29
N ALA A 32 -11.07 14.76 3.30
CA ALA A 32 -11.86 14.98 2.09
C ALA A 32 -11.13 15.88 1.08
N LEU A 33 -10.42 16.90 1.55
CA LEU A 33 -9.59 17.78 0.71
C LEU A 33 -8.52 17.01 -0.05
N LYS A 34 -7.86 16.06 0.59
CA LYS A 34 -6.88 15.16 -0.05
C LYS A 34 -7.49 14.38 -1.21
N GLU A 35 -8.68 13.83 -1.03
CA GLU A 35 -9.39 13.05 -2.06
C GLU A 35 -9.82 13.92 -3.24
N ILE A 36 -10.43 15.08 -2.96
CA ILE A 36 -10.86 16.05 -3.97
C ILE A 36 -9.64 16.58 -4.76
N ALA A 37 -8.53 16.81 -4.08
CA ALA A 37 -7.28 17.29 -4.68
C ALA A 37 -6.52 16.20 -5.46
N GLY A 38 -6.99 14.95 -5.48
CA GLY A 38 -6.36 13.86 -6.23
C GLY A 38 -4.94 13.52 -5.78
N MET A 39 -4.61 13.74 -4.50
CA MET A 39 -3.26 13.49 -3.99
C MET A 39 -3.01 11.99 -3.84
N ASN A 40 -2.22 11.45 -4.74
CA ASN A 40 -1.88 10.03 -4.77
C ASN A 40 -0.62 9.72 -3.95
N PRO A 41 -0.52 8.53 -3.32
CA PRO A 41 0.69 8.09 -2.65
C PRO A 41 1.92 8.11 -3.57
N ILE A 42 3.08 8.38 -3.01
CA ILE A 42 4.36 8.36 -3.73
C ILE A 42 4.94 6.95 -3.72
N LEU A 43 4.93 6.30 -4.87
CA LEU A 43 5.39 4.93 -5.01
C LEU A 43 6.91 4.81 -4.91
N ALA A 44 7.39 3.80 -4.21
CA ALA A 44 8.78 3.37 -4.17
C ALA A 44 9.15 2.61 -5.47
N LYS A 45 9.15 3.33 -6.61
CA LYS A 45 9.20 2.73 -7.96
C LYS A 45 10.44 1.87 -8.16
N ARG A 46 11.64 2.36 -7.82
CA ARG A 46 12.88 1.58 -7.98
C ARG A 46 12.83 0.30 -7.15
N PHE A 47 12.46 0.41 -5.86
CA PHE A 47 12.33 -0.75 -4.97
C PHE A 47 11.34 -1.79 -5.52
N TYR A 48 10.20 -1.33 -6.07
CA TYR A 48 9.23 -2.21 -6.71
C TYR A 48 9.82 -2.93 -7.93
N HIS A 49 10.55 -2.24 -8.81
CA HIS A 49 11.17 -2.87 -9.97
C HIS A 49 12.24 -3.92 -9.58
N GLU A 50 12.95 -3.69 -8.47
CA GLU A 50 13.99 -4.60 -7.99
C GLU A 50 13.42 -5.81 -7.23
N THR A 51 12.32 -5.66 -6.51
CA THR A 51 11.80 -6.69 -5.60
C THR A 51 10.44 -7.27 -6.00
N GLY A 52 9.67 -6.57 -6.84
CA GLY A 52 8.27 -6.87 -7.11
C GLY A 52 7.33 -6.46 -5.97
N SER A 53 7.84 -5.93 -4.86
CA SER A 53 7.03 -5.57 -3.69
C SER A 53 6.68 -4.09 -3.68
N MET A 54 5.39 -3.78 -3.71
CA MET A 54 4.91 -2.40 -3.75
C MET A 54 4.92 -1.79 -2.35
N PHE A 55 5.64 -0.66 -2.21
CA PHE A 55 5.63 0.21 -1.03
C PHE A 55 5.46 1.66 -1.46
N TRP A 56 5.00 2.52 -0.54
CA TRP A 56 4.75 3.93 -0.83
C TRP A 56 4.88 4.81 0.41
N LEU A 57 5.09 6.11 0.16
CA LEU A 57 4.87 7.17 1.14
C LEU A 57 3.42 7.64 1.01
N GLU A 58 2.70 7.72 2.12
CA GLU A 58 1.43 8.44 2.15
C GLU A 58 1.65 9.94 2.07
N ILE A 59 0.70 10.64 1.43
CA ILE A 59 0.65 12.10 1.45
C ILE A 59 -0.63 12.50 2.12
N ASP A 60 -0.53 13.40 3.10
CA ASP A 60 -1.68 13.97 3.77
C ASP A 60 -1.55 15.49 3.88
N LEU A 61 -2.71 16.13 3.86
CA LEU A 61 -2.86 17.55 4.16
C LEU A 61 -3.27 17.70 5.62
N CYS A 62 -2.68 18.64 6.33
CA CYS A 62 -3.10 18.94 7.69
C CYS A 62 -2.98 20.42 8.02
N PRO A 63 -3.85 20.95 8.91
CA PRO A 63 -3.65 22.28 9.45
C PRO A 63 -2.34 22.32 10.23
N LEU A 64 -1.57 23.42 10.06
CA LEU A 64 -0.24 23.56 10.66
C LEU A 64 -0.26 23.36 12.18
N GLU A 65 -1.29 23.86 12.85
CA GLU A 65 -1.46 23.74 14.30
C GLU A 65 -1.55 22.29 14.81
N LYS A 66 -2.03 21.35 13.97
CA LYS A 66 -2.20 19.92 14.30
C LYS A 66 -1.04 19.04 13.84
N VAL A 67 -0.06 19.57 13.11
CA VAL A 67 1.01 18.77 12.50
C VAL A 67 1.76 17.91 13.52
N LYS A 68 2.04 18.44 14.72
CA LYS A 68 2.76 17.73 15.77
C LYS A 68 1.94 16.60 16.40
N GLU A 69 0.63 16.83 16.59
CA GLU A 69 -0.31 15.83 17.10
C GLU A 69 -0.42 14.67 16.12
N ILE A 70 -0.66 14.97 14.84
CA ILE A 70 -0.77 13.98 13.76
C ILE A 70 0.53 13.17 13.64
N SER A 71 1.70 13.84 13.63
CA SER A 71 3.00 13.17 13.55
C SER A 71 3.25 12.21 14.71
N SER A 72 2.82 12.56 15.92
CA SER A 72 3.06 11.75 17.13
C SER A 72 2.08 10.58 17.26
N SER A 73 0.89 10.67 16.66
CA SER A 73 -0.17 9.65 16.73
C SER A 73 -0.21 8.71 15.51
N TYR A 74 0.64 8.95 14.52
CA TYR A 74 0.64 8.17 13.31
C TYR A 74 0.97 6.69 13.55
N THR A 75 0.15 5.81 12.98
CA THR A 75 0.36 4.35 12.99
C THR A 75 0.50 3.85 11.56
N SER A 76 1.61 3.15 11.29
CA SER A 76 1.89 2.62 9.95
C SER A 76 0.86 1.60 9.50
N GLN A 77 0.48 1.67 8.22
CA GLN A 77 -0.34 0.66 7.56
C GLN A 77 0.53 -0.28 6.70
N PRO A 78 0.05 -1.50 6.40
CA PRO A 78 0.76 -2.44 5.54
C PRO A 78 1.09 -1.84 4.16
N GLY A 79 2.37 -1.80 3.80
CA GLY A 79 2.85 -1.25 2.53
C GLY A 79 3.30 0.21 2.60
N VAL A 80 3.01 0.92 3.69
CA VAL A 80 3.45 2.30 3.90
C VAL A 80 4.85 2.31 4.50
N VAL A 81 5.76 3.07 3.90
CA VAL A 81 7.15 3.24 4.39
C VAL A 81 7.37 4.56 5.12
N GLY A 82 6.43 5.49 5.01
CA GLY A 82 6.49 6.79 5.65
C GLY A 82 5.32 7.68 5.24
N GLN A 83 5.24 8.85 5.83
CA GLN A 83 4.20 9.83 5.57
C GLN A 83 4.79 11.20 5.22
N LEU A 84 4.27 11.80 4.17
CA LEU A 84 4.49 13.20 3.81
C LEU A 84 3.29 14.02 4.33
N LEU A 85 3.53 14.94 5.26
CA LEU A 85 2.52 15.86 5.78
C LEU A 85 2.71 17.24 5.17
N LEU A 86 1.88 17.62 4.22
CA LEU A 86 1.83 18.96 3.68
C LEU A 86 0.97 19.84 4.61
N THR A 87 1.61 20.79 5.28
CA THR A 87 0.94 21.66 6.23
C THR A 87 0.33 22.88 5.54
N ILE A 88 -0.87 23.26 6.00
CA ILE A 88 -1.59 24.44 5.51
C ILE A 88 -1.76 25.40 6.67
N PRO A 89 -1.22 26.63 6.56
CA PRO A 89 -1.45 27.69 7.54
C PRO A 89 -2.95 28.05 7.61
N THR A 90 -3.50 28.08 8.80
CA THR A 90 -4.93 28.36 9.03
C THR A 90 -5.16 29.63 9.85
N ASN A 91 -4.14 30.11 10.57
CA ASN A 91 -4.25 31.23 11.53
C ASN A 91 -3.27 32.39 11.19
N GLY A 92 -2.86 32.51 9.92
CA GLY A 92 -1.96 33.57 9.49
C GLY A 92 -0.52 33.41 9.98
N GLU A 93 -0.08 32.19 10.20
CA GLU A 93 1.27 31.87 10.67
C GLU A 93 2.34 32.33 9.67
N THR A 94 3.45 32.81 10.20
CA THR A 94 4.59 33.23 9.40
C THR A 94 5.38 32.05 8.84
N GLU A 95 6.20 32.29 7.83
CA GLU A 95 7.08 31.26 7.25
C GLU A 95 8.05 30.67 8.29
N GLU A 96 8.53 31.48 9.22
CA GLU A 96 9.41 31.02 10.30
C GLU A 96 8.69 30.10 11.29
N GLN A 97 7.44 30.43 11.63
CA GLN A 97 6.59 29.58 12.47
C GLN A 97 6.29 28.25 11.77
N ASN A 98 5.97 28.29 10.46
CA ASN A 98 5.76 27.09 9.65
C ASN A 98 6.97 26.16 9.67
N ARG A 99 8.17 26.73 9.45
CA ARG A 99 9.43 25.99 9.46
C ARG A 99 9.68 25.33 10.81
N LYS A 100 9.54 26.08 11.89
CA LYS A 100 9.77 25.61 13.27
C LYS A 100 8.81 24.46 13.62
N LEU A 101 7.52 24.62 13.38
CA LEU A 101 6.53 23.60 13.68
C LEU A 101 6.72 22.33 12.85
N CYS A 102 7.07 22.45 11.56
CA CYS A 102 7.43 21.30 10.72
C CYS A 102 8.66 20.55 11.26
N GLN A 103 9.73 21.26 11.66
CA GLN A 103 10.92 20.64 12.26
C GLN A 103 10.60 19.91 13.55
N GLU A 104 9.85 20.54 14.45
CA GLU A 104 9.43 19.94 15.72
C GLU A 104 8.55 18.69 15.51
N ALA A 105 7.63 18.74 14.55
CA ALA A 105 6.74 17.62 14.22
C ALA A 105 7.53 16.43 13.65
N THR A 106 8.49 16.69 12.77
CA THR A 106 9.38 15.65 12.23
C THR A 106 10.21 14.98 13.33
N ALA A 107 10.73 15.77 14.28
CA ALA A 107 11.51 15.25 15.40
C ALA A 107 10.67 14.48 16.44
N ALA A 108 9.35 14.73 16.51
CA ALA A 108 8.44 14.07 17.44
C ALA A 108 8.02 12.65 16.99
N SER A 109 8.30 12.27 15.76
CA SER A 109 7.95 10.96 15.18
C SER A 109 8.73 9.84 15.88
N LYS A 110 8.02 8.78 16.29
CA LYS A 110 8.60 7.61 16.96
C LYS A 110 8.55 6.39 16.05
N GLY A 111 9.72 5.98 15.55
CA GLY A 111 9.90 4.67 14.88
C GLY A 111 9.38 4.59 13.46
N PHE A 112 8.82 5.66 12.90
CA PHE A 112 8.31 5.73 11.54
C PHE A 112 8.81 7.00 10.84
N GLU A 113 9.01 6.94 9.53
CA GLU A 113 9.53 8.09 8.77
C GLU A 113 8.38 9.07 8.48
N ILE A 114 8.34 10.18 9.21
CA ILE A 114 7.43 11.30 8.95
C ILE A 114 8.23 12.48 8.41
N ILE A 115 7.78 12.99 7.30
CA ILE A 115 8.38 14.10 6.58
C ILE A 115 7.33 15.19 6.51
N THR A 116 7.59 16.35 7.10
CA THR A 116 6.65 17.46 7.11
C THR A 116 7.10 18.54 6.15
N GLY A 117 6.17 19.23 5.58
CA GLY A 117 6.50 20.29 4.62
C GLY A 117 5.47 21.39 4.56
N PHE A 118 5.89 22.55 4.07
CA PHE A 118 5.02 23.66 3.75
C PHE A 118 5.39 24.27 2.41
N ALA A 119 4.41 24.82 1.72
CA ALA A 119 4.59 25.58 0.50
C ALA A 119 4.06 27.00 0.65
N PRO A 120 4.67 27.99 -0.02
CA PRO A 120 4.13 29.35 -0.08
C PRO A 120 2.71 29.32 -0.66
N ARG A 121 1.81 30.11 -0.10
CA ARG A 121 0.42 30.27 -0.57
C ARG A 121 -0.40 28.97 -0.57
N SER A 122 -0.05 28.00 0.29
CA SER A 122 -0.77 26.70 0.38
C SER A 122 -2.25 26.83 0.77
N TRP A 123 -2.66 27.98 1.34
CA TRP A 123 -4.07 28.29 1.64
C TRP A 123 -4.96 28.39 0.40
N GLU A 124 -4.42 28.61 -0.80
CA GLU A 124 -5.18 28.67 -2.06
C GLU A 124 -5.89 27.37 -2.37
N ILE A 125 -5.28 26.23 -2.03
CA ILE A 125 -5.91 24.91 -2.20
C ILE A 125 -7.25 24.80 -1.42
N VAL A 126 -7.33 25.45 -0.27
CA VAL A 126 -8.55 25.48 0.57
C VAL A 126 -9.68 26.21 -0.17
N ASN A 127 -9.39 27.34 -0.82
CA ASN A 127 -10.40 28.10 -1.55
C ASN A 127 -10.88 27.37 -2.79
N LEU A 128 -9.95 26.79 -3.57
CA LEU A 128 -10.28 25.99 -4.76
C LEU A 128 -11.13 24.77 -4.39
N SER A 129 -10.82 24.12 -3.28
CA SER A 129 -11.60 22.97 -2.82
C SER A 129 -13.01 23.36 -2.36
N LYS A 130 -13.18 24.52 -1.73
CA LYS A 130 -14.52 25.04 -1.40
C LYS A 130 -15.36 25.25 -2.65
N GLU A 131 -14.76 25.78 -3.71
CA GLU A 131 -15.43 25.97 -4.99
C GLU A 131 -15.87 24.65 -5.62
N VAL A 132 -14.98 23.63 -5.65
CA VAL A 132 -15.33 22.30 -6.12
C VAL A 132 -16.49 21.71 -5.31
N ILE A 133 -16.41 21.75 -3.97
CA ILE A 133 -17.48 21.24 -3.08
C ILE A 133 -18.81 21.95 -3.34
N ALA A 134 -18.78 23.27 -3.51
CA ALA A 134 -19.98 24.06 -3.80
C ALA A 134 -20.61 23.67 -5.15
N LEU A 135 -19.80 23.52 -6.20
CA LEU A 135 -20.25 23.10 -7.53
C LEU A 135 -20.79 21.67 -7.52
N GLU A 136 -20.14 20.74 -6.82
CA GLU A 136 -20.64 19.38 -6.65
C GLU A 136 -21.98 19.34 -5.93
N LYS A 137 -22.13 20.14 -4.89
CA LYS A 137 -23.39 20.29 -4.18
C LYS A 137 -24.50 20.81 -5.08
N ILE A 138 -24.25 21.88 -5.83
CA ILE A 138 -25.20 22.44 -6.81
C ILE A 138 -25.60 21.35 -7.81
N ARG A 139 -24.65 20.64 -8.39
CA ARG A 139 -24.89 19.57 -9.37
C ARG A 139 -25.77 18.44 -8.82
N ASN A 140 -25.56 18.06 -7.57
CA ASN A 140 -26.19 16.87 -6.99
C ASN A 140 -27.52 17.18 -6.26
N GLU A 141 -27.65 18.35 -5.67
CA GLU A 141 -28.75 18.66 -4.75
C GLU A 141 -29.74 19.68 -5.31
N ASN A 142 -29.46 20.35 -6.45
CA ASN A 142 -30.36 21.36 -6.99
C ASN A 142 -31.39 20.77 -7.98
N PRO A 143 -32.72 20.70 -7.62
CA PRO A 143 -33.75 20.13 -8.48
C PRO A 143 -33.98 20.89 -9.78
N GLU A 144 -33.72 22.21 -9.81
CA GLU A 144 -33.93 23.08 -10.98
C GLU A 144 -33.03 22.68 -12.15
N LEU A 145 -31.84 22.11 -11.87
CA LEU A 145 -30.93 21.60 -12.90
C LEU A 145 -31.51 20.40 -13.64
N ALA A 146 -32.43 19.63 -13.07
CA ALA A 146 -33.01 18.47 -13.74
C ALA A 146 -33.74 18.83 -15.03
N GLY A 147 -34.40 19.98 -15.05
CA GLY A 147 -35.16 20.50 -16.19
C GLY A 147 -34.39 21.43 -17.11
N ASP A 148 -33.16 21.85 -16.75
CA ASP A 148 -32.38 22.85 -17.49
C ASP A 148 -31.06 22.26 -18.04
N PRO A 149 -31.05 21.83 -19.31
CA PRO A 149 -29.84 21.29 -19.95
C PRO A 149 -28.70 22.31 -20.11
N VAL A 150 -29.03 23.61 -20.19
CA VAL A 150 -28.04 24.70 -20.37
C VAL A 150 -27.33 24.93 -19.05
N ALA A 151 -28.08 25.08 -17.97
CA ALA A 151 -27.52 25.22 -16.61
C ALA A 151 -26.67 24.00 -16.23
N ARG A 152 -27.11 22.78 -16.53
CA ARG A 152 -26.33 21.57 -16.28
C ARG A 152 -24.97 21.56 -16.98
N LYS A 153 -24.95 21.96 -18.25
CA LYS A 153 -23.70 22.05 -19.02
C LYS A 153 -22.76 23.11 -18.43
N GLU A 154 -23.32 24.24 -18.01
CA GLU A 154 -22.54 25.33 -17.40
C GLU A 154 -21.93 24.88 -16.06
N VAL A 155 -22.73 24.29 -15.15
CA VAL A 155 -22.25 23.75 -13.88
C VAL A 155 -21.18 22.67 -14.11
N GLN A 156 -21.38 21.78 -15.10
CA GLN A 156 -20.41 20.73 -15.42
C GLN A 156 -19.11 21.31 -15.99
N ALA A 157 -19.19 22.35 -16.82
CA ALA A 157 -18.01 23.01 -17.36
C ALA A 157 -17.21 23.72 -16.25
N ARG A 158 -17.87 24.47 -15.37
CA ARG A 158 -17.24 25.12 -14.21
C ARG A 158 -16.63 24.11 -13.25
N LEU A 159 -17.29 23.00 -13.01
CA LEU A 159 -16.76 21.93 -12.15
C LEU A 159 -15.48 21.32 -12.77
N ALA A 160 -15.48 21.06 -14.06
CA ALA A 160 -14.28 20.53 -14.74
C ALA A 160 -13.12 21.54 -14.72
N GLU A 161 -13.41 22.84 -14.88
CA GLU A 161 -12.41 23.91 -14.76
C GLU A 161 -11.85 24.00 -13.33
N ALA A 162 -12.74 24.02 -12.32
CA ALA A 162 -12.34 24.07 -10.90
C ALA A 162 -11.48 22.85 -10.49
N HIS A 163 -11.80 21.66 -10.96
CA HIS A 163 -10.97 20.46 -10.76
C HIS A 163 -9.59 20.63 -11.44
N GLY A 164 -9.53 21.11 -12.67
CA GLY A 164 -8.27 21.34 -13.36
C GLY A 164 -7.39 22.38 -12.66
N LEU A 165 -7.97 23.46 -12.14
CA LEU A 165 -7.25 24.45 -11.34
C LEU A 165 -6.75 23.85 -10.01
N LEU A 166 -7.55 23.03 -9.35
CA LEU A 166 -7.17 22.35 -8.11
C LEU A 166 -6.02 21.37 -8.34
N GLU A 167 -6.09 20.54 -9.37
CA GLU A 167 -4.99 19.63 -9.74
C GLU A 167 -3.69 20.38 -10.03
N ALA A 168 -3.77 21.48 -10.82
CA ALA A 168 -2.61 22.31 -11.13
C ALA A 168 -2.00 22.93 -9.86
N GLU A 169 -2.84 23.38 -8.93
CA GLU A 169 -2.41 23.96 -7.66
C GLU A 169 -1.75 22.91 -6.75
N VAL A 170 -2.29 21.68 -6.68
CA VAL A 170 -1.64 20.57 -5.97
C VAL A 170 -0.24 20.30 -6.51
N MET A 171 -0.09 20.22 -7.82
CA MET A 171 1.23 20.02 -8.44
C MET A 171 2.19 21.17 -8.12
N ARG A 172 1.72 22.41 -8.18
CA ARG A 172 2.50 23.60 -7.80
C ARG A 172 2.95 23.53 -6.33
N LEU A 173 2.03 23.14 -5.42
CA LEU A 173 2.34 23.01 -4.01
C LEU A 173 3.38 21.91 -3.76
N MET A 174 3.23 20.76 -4.40
CA MET A 174 4.18 19.66 -4.26
C MET A 174 5.59 20.06 -4.71
N ASP A 175 5.71 20.72 -5.85
CA ASP A 175 7.01 21.20 -6.37
C ASP A 175 7.60 22.35 -5.54
N GLY A 176 6.74 23.21 -4.97
CA GLY A 176 7.14 24.35 -4.14
C GLY A 176 7.44 24.02 -2.69
N THR A 177 7.04 22.84 -2.21
CA THR A 177 7.14 22.48 -0.80
C THR A 177 8.58 22.30 -0.34
N ILE A 178 8.90 22.92 0.80
CA ILE A 178 10.14 22.70 1.55
C ILE A 178 9.86 21.60 2.56
N TRP A 179 10.48 20.44 2.34
CA TRP A 179 10.30 19.27 3.16
C TRP A 179 11.37 19.17 4.26
N HIS A 180 10.94 18.85 5.47
CA HIS A 180 11.76 18.62 6.64
C HIS A 180 11.77 17.13 6.97
N ARG A 181 12.97 16.56 7.01
CA ARG A 181 13.24 15.19 7.39
C ARG A 181 14.19 15.15 8.59
N ALA A 182 14.00 14.20 9.49
CA ALA A 182 14.83 14.10 10.67
C ALA A 182 16.32 13.94 10.30
N ASN A 183 17.18 14.74 10.94
CA ASN A 183 18.63 14.74 10.75
C ASN A 183 19.11 15.12 9.34
N GLU A 184 18.27 15.75 8.53
CA GLU A 184 18.64 16.23 7.20
C GLU A 184 18.34 17.73 7.06
N ALA A 185 19.04 18.40 6.16
CA ALA A 185 18.74 19.79 5.81
C ALA A 185 17.41 19.84 5.03
N PRO A 186 16.57 20.87 5.25
CA PRO A 186 15.32 21.04 4.50
C PRO A 186 15.59 21.08 3.00
N LYS A 187 14.76 20.37 2.24
CA LYS A 187 14.96 20.23 0.78
C LYS A 187 13.63 20.28 0.03
N ARG A 188 13.67 20.81 -1.20
CA ARG A 188 12.59 20.64 -2.18
C ARG A 188 12.87 19.37 -2.98
N TYR A 189 11.81 18.62 -3.26
CA TYR A 189 11.88 17.41 -4.08
C TYR A 189 10.97 17.56 -5.31
N ARG A 190 11.47 17.17 -6.46
CA ARG A 190 10.64 16.93 -7.64
C ARG A 190 9.95 15.57 -7.49
N GLN A 191 8.92 15.32 -8.28
CA GLN A 191 8.16 14.06 -8.23
C GLN A 191 9.03 12.80 -8.38
N ASN A 192 10.01 12.81 -9.27
CA ASN A 192 10.94 11.70 -9.44
C ASN A 192 11.87 11.52 -8.24
N GLU A 193 12.29 12.62 -7.58
CA GLU A 193 13.10 12.58 -6.36
C GLU A 193 12.30 12.04 -5.18
N LEU A 194 10.98 12.35 -5.09
CA LEU A 194 10.10 11.76 -4.08
C LEU A 194 9.94 10.24 -4.28
N ASN A 195 9.82 9.76 -5.52
CA ASN A 195 9.80 8.31 -5.79
C ASN A 195 11.13 7.63 -5.40
N LEU A 196 12.25 8.31 -5.60
CA LEU A 196 13.56 7.82 -5.17
C LEU A 196 13.68 7.84 -3.64
N LEU A 197 13.19 8.88 -2.99
CA LEU A 197 13.13 8.97 -1.52
C LEU A 197 12.30 7.84 -0.94
N ALA A 198 11.10 7.58 -1.47
CA ALA A 198 10.26 6.44 -1.07
C ALA A 198 11.01 5.12 -1.20
N SER A 199 11.75 4.93 -2.29
CA SER A 199 12.55 3.72 -2.51
C SER A 199 13.71 3.60 -1.52
N THR A 200 14.38 4.71 -1.20
CA THR A 200 15.49 4.75 -0.23
C THR A 200 14.99 4.43 1.20
N ILE A 201 13.81 4.92 1.55
CA ILE A 201 13.19 4.61 2.84
C ILE A 201 12.78 3.13 2.88
N ALA A 202 12.22 2.61 1.78
CA ALA A 202 11.89 1.19 1.66
C ALA A 202 13.14 0.30 1.82
N ASP A 203 14.27 0.62 1.17
CA ASP A 203 15.53 -0.10 1.33
C ASP A 203 15.99 -0.16 2.79
N LYS A 204 15.86 0.96 3.50
CA LYS A 204 16.28 1.05 4.90
C LYS A 204 15.42 0.18 5.82
N HIS A 205 14.10 0.21 5.65
CA HIS A 205 13.17 -0.51 6.51
C HIS A 205 12.98 -1.97 6.10
N PHE A 206 13.10 -2.28 4.81
CA PHE A 206 12.79 -3.58 4.22
C PHE A 206 14.00 -4.17 3.46
N CYS A 207 15.19 -4.05 4.04
CA CYS A 207 16.46 -4.47 3.41
C CYS A 207 16.58 -5.98 3.16
N LYS A 208 15.71 -6.80 3.76
CA LYS A 208 15.64 -8.25 3.56
C LYS A 208 14.37 -8.70 2.84
N THR A 209 13.72 -7.79 2.11
CA THR A 209 12.53 -8.13 1.30
C THR A 209 12.91 -9.16 0.25
N PRO A 210 12.12 -10.25 0.11
CA PRO A 210 12.31 -11.21 -0.96
C PRO A 210 12.03 -10.61 -2.34
N VAL A 211 12.67 -11.15 -3.36
CA VAL A 211 12.47 -10.77 -4.76
C VAL A 211 11.43 -11.70 -5.38
N VAL A 212 10.24 -11.18 -5.64
CA VAL A 212 9.13 -11.92 -6.24
C VAL A 212 8.52 -11.08 -7.36
N LEU A 213 9.03 -11.24 -8.57
CA LEU A 213 8.58 -10.50 -9.75
C LEU A 213 7.30 -11.13 -10.36
N ASN A 214 6.33 -11.45 -9.50
CA ASN A 214 5.03 -11.97 -9.89
C ASN A 214 3.93 -11.11 -9.28
N GLU A 215 3.40 -10.20 -10.09
CA GLU A 215 2.38 -9.24 -9.66
C GLU A 215 1.03 -9.86 -9.27
N LEU A 216 0.76 -11.11 -9.65
CA LEU A 216 -0.51 -11.76 -9.33
C LEU A 216 -0.62 -12.06 -7.84
N ILE A 217 0.49 -12.49 -7.21
CA ILE A 217 0.51 -12.91 -5.80
C ILE A 217 1.32 -11.98 -4.89
N ASN A 218 2.28 -11.22 -5.42
CA ASN A 218 3.06 -10.27 -4.59
C ASN A 218 2.27 -8.98 -4.32
N ARG A 219 1.09 -9.15 -3.75
CA ARG A 219 0.10 -8.09 -3.45
C ARG A 219 -0.47 -8.24 -2.06
N VAL A 220 -1.00 -7.15 -1.54
CA VAL A 220 -1.78 -7.16 -0.28
C VAL A 220 -3.09 -7.93 -0.47
N ARG A 221 -3.75 -7.77 -1.62
CA ARG A 221 -5.02 -8.44 -1.98
C ARG A 221 -4.94 -9.00 -3.39
N PRO A 222 -4.58 -10.28 -3.55
CA PRO A 222 -4.66 -10.97 -4.84
C PRO A 222 -6.09 -11.08 -5.37
N SER A 223 -6.23 -11.24 -6.68
CA SER A 223 -7.53 -11.50 -7.30
C SER A 223 -8.02 -12.92 -7.00
N SER A 224 -9.32 -13.18 -7.19
CA SER A 224 -9.89 -14.51 -6.99
C SER A 224 -9.22 -15.55 -7.88
N ASN A 225 -8.86 -15.20 -9.12
CA ASN A 225 -8.15 -16.11 -10.04
C ASN A 225 -6.73 -16.41 -9.56
N ALA A 226 -6.02 -15.41 -9.03
CA ALA A 226 -4.69 -15.61 -8.46
C ALA A 226 -4.73 -16.51 -7.22
N ASN A 227 -5.74 -16.33 -6.36
CA ASN A 227 -5.96 -17.20 -5.19
C ASN A 227 -6.31 -18.63 -5.61
N ALA A 228 -7.14 -18.83 -6.65
CA ALA A 228 -7.47 -20.15 -7.18
C ALA A 228 -6.22 -20.87 -7.73
N ALA A 229 -5.39 -20.16 -8.52
CA ALA A 229 -4.13 -20.69 -9.02
C ALA A 229 -3.17 -21.06 -7.89
N GLN A 230 -3.06 -20.23 -6.88
CA GLN A 230 -2.23 -20.50 -5.71
C GLN A 230 -2.71 -21.75 -4.96
N ASN A 231 -4.01 -21.87 -4.70
CA ASN A 231 -4.59 -23.06 -4.04
C ASN A 231 -4.34 -24.33 -4.85
N ALA A 232 -4.45 -24.27 -6.20
CA ALA A 232 -4.11 -25.39 -7.06
C ALA A 232 -2.63 -25.80 -6.90
N LEU A 233 -1.72 -24.82 -6.88
CA LEU A 233 -0.29 -25.05 -6.66
C LEU A 233 -0.01 -25.67 -5.29
N LEU A 234 -0.62 -25.17 -4.24
CA LEU A 234 -0.46 -25.67 -2.86
C LEU A 234 -0.88 -27.14 -2.74
N ARG A 235 -2.00 -27.53 -3.35
CA ARG A 235 -2.43 -28.94 -3.39
C ARG A 235 -1.45 -29.82 -4.13
N ARG A 236 -0.87 -29.34 -5.22
CA ARG A 236 0.18 -30.08 -5.97
C ARG A 236 1.48 -30.22 -5.16
N MET A 237 1.84 -29.24 -4.35
CA MET A 237 2.98 -29.35 -3.44
C MET A 237 2.81 -30.50 -2.42
N LEU A 238 1.58 -30.80 -1.99
CA LEU A 238 1.33 -31.91 -1.09
C LEU A 238 1.23 -33.28 -1.81
N SER A 239 0.64 -33.30 -3.00
CA SER A 239 0.30 -34.56 -3.66
C SER A 239 1.32 -35.04 -4.70
N HIS A 240 2.13 -34.11 -5.25
CA HIS A 240 3.04 -34.38 -6.37
C HIS A 240 4.46 -33.81 -6.11
N GLU A 241 4.86 -33.71 -4.84
CA GLU A 241 6.17 -33.17 -4.45
C GLU A 241 7.32 -33.81 -5.21
N ASN A 242 7.27 -35.13 -5.43
CA ASN A 242 8.36 -35.90 -6.06
C ASN A 242 8.34 -35.86 -7.59
N SER A 243 7.34 -35.20 -8.18
CA SER A 243 7.16 -35.14 -9.62
C SER A 243 7.77 -33.88 -10.21
N GLU A 244 8.35 -33.98 -11.41
CA GLU A 244 8.81 -32.81 -12.16
C GLU A 244 7.66 -31.81 -12.33
N ARG A 245 7.93 -30.53 -12.11
CA ARG A 245 6.96 -29.42 -12.13
C ARG A 245 5.72 -29.70 -11.24
N LEU A 246 5.83 -30.46 -10.17
CA LEU A 246 4.70 -30.90 -9.35
C LEU A 246 3.58 -31.58 -10.16
N GLY A 247 3.92 -32.26 -11.25
CA GLY A 247 2.97 -32.88 -12.14
C GLY A 247 2.09 -31.89 -12.94
N ILE A 248 2.54 -30.64 -13.10
CA ILE A 248 1.79 -29.63 -13.89
C ILE A 248 2.02 -29.90 -15.37
N GLU A 249 0.93 -30.23 -16.08
CA GLU A 249 0.92 -30.38 -17.53
C GLU A 249 0.43 -29.09 -18.20
N GLY A 250 1.04 -28.76 -19.34
CA GLY A 250 0.68 -27.55 -20.08
C GLY A 250 0.98 -26.24 -19.38
N PHE A 251 0.10 -25.24 -19.53
CA PHE A 251 0.28 -23.88 -19.03
C PHE A 251 -0.96 -23.36 -18.27
N PRO A 252 -1.46 -24.08 -17.25
CA PRO A 252 -2.51 -23.54 -16.40
C PRO A 252 -1.97 -22.37 -15.58
N ALA A 253 -2.87 -21.62 -14.91
CA ALA A 253 -2.50 -20.41 -14.18
C ALA A 253 -1.44 -20.66 -13.06
N GLU A 254 -1.50 -21.82 -12.39
CA GLU A 254 -0.53 -22.20 -11.37
C GLU A 254 0.88 -22.49 -11.92
N ALA A 255 1.00 -22.79 -13.22
CA ALA A 255 2.32 -23.00 -13.84
C ALA A 255 3.19 -21.74 -13.77
N GLY A 256 2.59 -20.55 -13.96
CA GLY A 256 3.30 -19.28 -13.84
C GLY A 256 3.81 -19.02 -12.43
N LEU A 257 3.02 -19.39 -11.41
CA LEU A 257 3.42 -19.30 -10.01
C LEU A 257 4.56 -20.29 -9.68
N TYR A 258 4.44 -21.51 -10.18
CA TYR A 258 5.49 -22.51 -10.02
C TYR A 258 6.82 -22.04 -10.61
N GLU A 259 6.85 -21.60 -11.87
CA GLU A 259 8.07 -21.17 -12.54
C GLU A 259 8.71 -19.94 -11.86
N SER A 260 7.90 -18.94 -11.50
CA SER A 260 8.39 -17.67 -10.95
C SER A 260 8.76 -17.71 -9.46
N VAL A 261 8.25 -18.69 -8.70
CA VAL A 261 8.48 -18.77 -7.25
C VAL A 261 9.21 -20.04 -6.88
N LEU A 262 8.61 -21.22 -7.08
CA LEU A 262 9.16 -22.46 -6.56
C LEU A 262 10.39 -22.94 -7.33
N LYS A 263 10.35 -22.87 -8.64
CA LYS A 263 11.47 -23.29 -9.50
C LYS A 263 12.60 -22.26 -9.49
N LEU A 264 12.27 -20.98 -9.66
CA LEU A 264 13.26 -19.90 -9.70
C LEU A 264 14.09 -19.82 -8.41
N SER A 265 13.43 -19.95 -7.24
CA SER A 265 14.09 -19.95 -5.93
C SER A 265 14.83 -21.23 -5.60
N GLY A 266 14.59 -22.31 -6.34
CA GLY A 266 15.08 -23.64 -6.00
C GLY A 266 14.38 -24.28 -4.80
N LEU A 267 13.22 -23.74 -4.37
CA LEU A 267 12.37 -24.39 -3.38
C LEU A 267 11.87 -25.75 -3.85
N HIS A 268 11.58 -25.89 -5.13
CA HIS A 268 11.30 -27.19 -5.74
C HIS A 268 12.39 -27.50 -6.78
N LYS A 269 13.16 -28.55 -6.54
CA LYS A 269 14.33 -28.90 -7.36
C LYS A 269 14.56 -30.41 -7.44
N LYS A 270 15.28 -30.81 -8.45
CA LYS A 270 15.72 -32.21 -8.61
C LYS A 270 16.78 -32.56 -7.57
N SER A 271 16.59 -33.67 -6.88
CA SER A 271 17.56 -34.26 -5.95
C SER A 271 17.71 -35.75 -6.28
N GLY A 272 18.85 -36.11 -6.88
CA GLY A 272 19.05 -37.47 -7.38
C GLY A 272 18.08 -37.82 -8.52
N LYS A 273 17.24 -38.83 -8.29
CA LYS A 273 16.22 -39.30 -9.27
C LYS A 273 14.86 -38.65 -9.10
N GLU A 274 14.59 -38.03 -7.97
CA GLU A 274 13.31 -37.45 -7.61
C GLU A 274 13.37 -35.92 -7.50
N PHE A 275 12.22 -35.28 -7.43
CA PHE A 275 12.09 -33.86 -7.08
C PHE A 275 11.74 -33.75 -5.59
N VAL A 276 12.17 -32.65 -4.97
CA VAL A 276 11.94 -32.39 -3.56
C VAL A 276 11.64 -30.90 -3.32
N ILE A 277 10.87 -30.62 -2.29
CA ILE A 277 10.76 -29.27 -1.73
C ILE A 277 11.88 -29.10 -0.72
N ALA A 278 12.81 -28.17 -0.97
CA ALA A 278 14.02 -28.00 -0.21
C ALA A 278 14.15 -26.57 0.35
N LYS A 279 14.86 -26.42 1.48
CA LYS A 279 15.20 -25.12 2.07
C LYS A 279 15.91 -24.23 1.04
N PRO A 280 15.61 -22.91 0.98
CA PRO A 280 16.30 -21.97 0.11
C PRO A 280 17.82 -21.95 0.36
N SER A 281 18.59 -21.77 -0.69
CA SER A 281 20.06 -21.65 -0.59
C SER A 281 20.49 -20.19 -0.47
N LYS A 282 21.76 -19.95 -0.13
CA LYS A 282 22.35 -18.60 -0.13
C LYS A 282 22.39 -17.95 -1.52
N SER A 283 22.36 -18.76 -2.59
CA SER A 283 22.35 -18.31 -3.98
C SER A 283 20.93 -18.20 -4.58
N ASP A 284 19.90 -18.34 -3.77
CA ASP A 284 18.51 -18.17 -4.19
C ASP A 284 18.27 -16.74 -4.71
N PRO A 285 17.91 -16.56 -5.99
CA PRO A 285 17.65 -15.25 -6.56
C PRO A 285 16.40 -14.56 -5.94
N CYS A 286 15.47 -15.34 -5.38
CA CYS A 286 14.29 -14.82 -4.69
C CYS A 286 14.58 -14.33 -3.26
N ARG A 287 15.77 -14.61 -2.70
CA ARG A 287 16.18 -14.19 -1.36
C ARG A 287 15.25 -14.68 -0.24
N PHE A 288 14.76 -15.91 -0.32
CA PHE A 288 13.88 -16.45 0.71
C PHE A 288 14.60 -16.94 1.96
N LEU A 289 15.90 -17.29 1.86
CA LEU A 289 16.66 -17.82 2.99
C LEU A 289 16.55 -16.97 4.28
N PRO A 290 16.62 -15.62 4.26
CA PRO A 290 16.45 -14.81 5.46
C PRO A 290 15.10 -14.99 6.15
N LEU A 291 14.03 -15.36 5.42
CA LEU A 291 12.70 -15.64 5.99
C LEU A 291 12.74 -16.97 6.76
N TRP A 292 13.37 -18.00 6.19
CA TRP A 292 13.56 -19.30 6.84
C TRP A 292 14.37 -19.17 8.12
N ASP A 293 15.53 -18.49 8.04
CA ASP A 293 16.40 -18.29 9.19
C ASP A 293 15.68 -17.55 10.34
N ALA A 294 14.89 -16.52 10.02
CA ALA A 294 14.10 -15.79 11.02
C ALA A 294 12.99 -16.64 11.65
N ALA A 295 12.29 -17.45 10.85
CA ALA A 295 11.26 -18.34 11.36
C ALA A 295 11.86 -19.45 12.23
N GLU A 296 13.00 -20.02 11.84
CA GLU A 296 13.74 -20.98 12.65
C GLU A 296 14.19 -20.38 14.00
N GLU A 297 14.74 -19.16 13.97
CA GLU A 297 15.13 -18.44 15.20
C GLU A 297 13.95 -18.20 16.11
N LEU A 298 12.80 -17.76 15.57
CA LEU A 298 11.57 -17.59 16.32
C LEU A 298 11.14 -18.90 17.00
N LEU A 299 11.09 -19.99 16.23
CA LEU A 299 10.60 -21.28 16.72
C LEU A 299 11.54 -21.95 17.74
N ARG A 300 12.84 -21.66 17.65
CA ARG A 300 13.84 -22.15 18.61
C ARG A 300 13.95 -21.30 19.87
N SER A 301 13.42 -20.07 19.85
CA SER A 301 13.53 -19.14 20.98
C SER A 301 12.76 -19.58 22.21
N ASP A 302 11.72 -20.42 22.02
CA ASP A 302 10.85 -20.90 23.10
C ASP A 302 10.28 -22.28 22.72
N GLU A 303 10.11 -23.17 23.67
CA GLU A 303 9.53 -24.52 23.46
C GLU A 303 8.01 -24.52 23.33
N LYS A 304 7.39 -23.36 23.18
CA LYS A 304 5.94 -23.23 23.02
C LYS A 304 5.45 -23.50 21.59
N LEU A 305 4.13 -23.61 21.48
CA LEU A 305 3.45 -23.60 20.19
C LEU A 305 3.41 -22.18 19.61
N PHE A 306 3.89 -21.99 18.38
CA PHE A 306 3.73 -20.79 17.61
C PHE A 306 2.67 -20.99 16.53
N SER A 307 1.80 -20.03 16.32
CA SER A 307 0.87 -20.09 15.22
C SER A 307 1.56 -19.69 13.88
N MET A 308 1.04 -20.18 12.76
CA MET A 308 1.49 -19.68 11.45
C MET A 308 1.21 -18.19 11.27
N SER A 309 0.22 -17.65 12.00
CA SER A 309 -0.01 -16.20 12.05
C SER A 309 1.16 -15.43 12.65
N ASP A 310 1.87 -16.00 13.64
CA ASP A 310 3.06 -15.38 14.23
C ASP A 310 4.22 -15.34 13.24
N VAL A 311 4.43 -16.44 12.51
CA VAL A 311 5.41 -16.52 11.42
C VAL A 311 5.08 -15.51 10.30
N PHE A 312 3.82 -15.41 9.92
CA PHE A 312 3.38 -14.46 8.88
C PHE A 312 3.57 -13.01 9.32
N LYS A 313 3.24 -12.68 10.57
CA LYS A 313 3.50 -11.34 11.14
C LYS A 313 4.99 -11.00 11.15
N LEU A 314 5.85 -11.97 11.52
CA LEU A 314 7.30 -11.80 11.45
C LEU A 314 7.75 -11.46 10.02
N TRP A 315 7.31 -12.22 9.02
CA TRP A 315 7.68 -12.01 7.62
C TRP A 315 7.10 -10.74 7.01
N GLN A 316 5.94 -10.28 7.48
CA GLN A 316 5.34 -9.02 7.04
C GLN A 316 6.01 -7.79 7.65
N SER A 317 6.64 -7.96 8.80
CA SER A 317 7.29 -6.87 9.53
C SER A 317 8.66 -6.51 8.93
N PRO A 318 9.19 -5.31 9.20
CA PRO A 318 10.59 -5.03 8.92
C PRO A 318 11.49 -6.08 9.57
N PRO A 319 12.56 -6.50 8.91
CA PRO A 319 13.10 -5.99 7.64
C PRO A 319 12.60 -6.70 6.38
N TYR A 320 11.57 -7.56 6.44
CA TYR A 320 11.16 -8.45 5.33
C TYR A 320 10.05 -7.89 4.47
N GLY A 321 8.94 -7.44 5.03
CA GLY A 321 7.84 -6.79 4.30
C GLY A 321 7.11 -7.67 3.28
N VAL A 322 7.02 -8.97 3.53
CA VAL A 322 6.35 -9.94 2.65
C VAL A 322 4.86 -9.59 2.49
N LYS A 323 4.37 -9.63 1.28
CA LYS A 323 2.96 -9.31 0.99
C LYS A 323 2.03 -10.49 1.28
N ASN A 324 0.80 -10.19 1.70
CA ASN A 324 -0.20 -11.21 2.08
C ASN A 324 -0.37 -12.31 1.02
N GLY A 325 -0.38 -11.92 -0.24
CA GLY A 325 -0.71 -12.85 -1.32
C GLY A 325 0.26 -14.01 -1.50
N ILE A 326 1.52 -13.89 -1.02
CA ILE A 326 2.51 -14.97 -1.14
C ILE A 326 2.72 -15.75 0.16
N LEU A 327 2.19 -15.24 1.29
CA LEU A 327 2.47 -15.84 2.61
C LEU A 327 2.11 -17.32 2.70
N GLN A 328 0.97 -17.70 2.14
CA GLN A 328 0.51 -19.08 2.20
C GLN A 328 1.44 -20.02 1.44
N LEU A 329 1.91 -19.60 0.26
CA LEU A 329 2.82 -20.38 -0.55
C LEU A 329 4.16 -20.57 0.19
N LEU A 330 4.71 -19.48 0.73
CA LEU A 330 5.96 -19.53 1.49
C LEU A 330 5.79 -20.30 2.81
N GLY A 331 4.65 -20.12 3.52
CA GLY A 331 4.35 -20.84 4.76
C GLY A 331 4.24 -22.35 4.55
N THR A 332 3.54 -22.78 3.50
CA THR A 332 3.45 -24.20 3.12
C THR A 332 4.83 -24.74 2.75
N ALA A 333 5.59 -24.02 1.93
CA ALA A 333 6.95 -24.41 1.57
C ALA A 333 7.86 -24.52 2.81
N PHE A 334 7.76 -23.57 3.75
CA PHE A 334 8.51 -23.60 5.01
C PHE A 334 8.21 -24.88 5.81
N VAL A 335 6.93 -25.17 6.05
CA VAL A 335 6.53 -26.36 6.81
C VAL A 335 6.99 -27.64 6.12
N LEU A 336 6.88 -27.73 4.80
CA LEU A 336 7.32 -28.93 4.05
C LEU A 336 8.85 -29.11 4.07
N THR A 337 9.62 -28.00 3.99
CA THR A 337 11.09 -28.08 4.05
C THR A 337 11.63 -28.40 5.44
N MET A 338 10.87 -28.06 6.48
CA MET A 338 11.29 -28.21 7.88
C MET A 338 10.54 -29.36 8.60
N ARG A 339 9.80 -30.19 7.87
CA ARG A 339 8.91 -31.23 8.42
C ARG A 339 9.58 -32.22 9.36
N GLU A 340 10.87 -32.47 9.22
CA GLU A 340 11.62 -33.34 10.12
C GLU A 340 11.88 -32.68 11.48
N ASN A 341 11.88 -31.34 11.53
CA ASN A 341 12.14 -30.57 12.73
C ASN A 341 10.90 -29.92 13.34
N LEU A 342 9.73 -30.10 12.71
CA LEU A 342 8.50 -29.44 13.13
C LEU A 342 7.41 -30.46 13.53
N ALA A 343 6.82 -30.26 14.70
CA ALA A 343 5.53 -30.85 15.04
C ALA A 343 4.43 -29.86 14.63
N ILE A 344 3.43 -30.35 13.89
CA ILE A 344 2.30 -29.57 13.37
C ILE A 344 1.07 -29.85 14.22
N TYR A 345 0.33 -28.79 14.54
CA TYR A 345 -0.92 -28.89 15.30
C TYR A 345 -2.01 -28.10 14.59
N ARG A 346 -3.22 -28.59 14.64
CA ARG A 346 -4.44 -27.90 14.25
C ARG A 346 -5.32 -27.74 15.48
N GLU A 347 -5.58 -26.51 15.92
CA GLU A 347 -6.35 -26.24 17.13
C GLU A 347 -5.85 -27.08 18.32
N GLU A 348 -4.52 -27.06 18.50
CA GLU A 348 -3.79 -27.81 19.54
C GLU A 348 -3.77 -29.34 19.38
N VAL A 349 -4.39 -29.89 18.34
CA VAL A 349 -4.37 -31.33 18.06
C VAL A 349 -3.25 -31.66 17.08
N PHE A 350 -2.34 -32.56 17.49
CA PHE A 350 -1.21 -32.99 16.66
C PHE A 350 -1.66 -33.56 15.30
N GLN A 351 -0.97 -33.14 14.25
CA GLN A 351 -1.18 -33.61 12.89
C GLN A 351 0.09 -34.29 12.36
N THR A 352 -0.06 -35.46 11.79
CA THR A 352 1.08 -36.21 11.23
C THR A 352 1.62 -35.63 9.93
N ARG A 353 0.81 -34.83 9.20
CA ARG A 353 1.14 -34.18 7.94
C ARG A 353 0.18 -33.04 7.65
N LEU A 354 0.58 -32.14 6.74
CA LEU A 354 -0.33 -31.18 6.14
C LEU A 354 -1.28 -31.89 5.17
N THR A 355 -2.54 -31.50 5.18
CA THR A 355 -3.57 -31.93 4.23
C THR A 355 -4.22 -30.70 3.57
N ASP A 356 -5.16 -30.94 2.66
CA ASP A 356 -5.92 -29.84 2.02
C ASP A 356 -6.64 -28.96 3.05
N LEU A 357 -7.06 -29.51 4.20
CA LEU A 357 -7.72 -28.77 5.27
C LEU A 357 -6.77 -27.77 5.95
N GLU A 358 -5.54 -28.18 6.26
CA GLU A 358 -4.55 -27.29 6.85
C GLU A 358 -4.16 -26.20 5.86
N ILE A 359 -4.05 -26.48 4.54
CA ILE A 359 -3.82 -25.47 3.51
C ILE A 359 -4.96 -24.46 3.47
N GLU A 360 -6.20 -24.90 3.50
CA GLU A 360 -7.37 -24.02 3.55
C GLU A 360 -7.35 -23.13 4.79
N LEU A 361 -7.01 -23.68 5.94
CA LEU A 361 -6.89 -22.94 7.20
C LEU A 361 -5.72 -21.92 7.15
N LEU A 362 -4.60 -22.24 6.51
CA LEU A 362 -3.51 -21.26 6.30
C LEU A 362 -3.99 -20.04 5.49
N THR A 363 -5.00 -20.21 4.64
CA THR A 363 -5.62 -19.15 3.87
C THR A 363 -6.60 -18.31 4.70
N ILE A 364 -7.51 -18.99 5.41
CA ILE A 364 -8.67 -18.36 6.04
C ILE A 364 -8.31 -17.87 7.46
N ASN A 365 -7.60 -18.72 8.22
CA ASN A 365 -7.23 -18.44 9.59
C ASN A 365 -5.92 -19.15 10.00
N PRO A 366 -4.76 -18.57 9.65
CA PRO A 366 -3.46 -19.16 9.92
C PRO A 366 -3.16 -19.35 11.43
N SER A 367 -3.92 -18.70 12.32
CA SER A 367 -3.77 -18.90 13.77
C SER A 367 -4.19 -20.28 14.25
N LYS A 368 -5.03 -21.00 13.47
CA LYS A 368 -5.47 -22.36 13.77
C LYS A 368 -4.41 -23.42 13.47
N ILE A 369 -3.42 -23.10 12.67
CA ILE A 369 -2.26 -23.97 12.40
C ILE A 369 -1.12 -23.51 13.27
N GLN A 370 -0.68 -24.41 14.14
CA GLN A 370 0.41 -24.17 15.08
C GLN A 370 1.55 -25.12 14.78
N ILE A 371 2.75 -24.67 15.04
CA ILE A 371 3.99 -25.42 14.85
C ILE A 371 4.88 -25.28 16.08
N ARG A 372 5.62 -26.35 16.39
CA ARG A 372 6.62 -26.37 17.45
C ARG A 372 7.90 -26.97 16.92
N TRP A 373 9.02 -26.35 17.27
CA TRP A 373 10.33 -26.90 16.98
C TRP A 373 10.58 -28.15 17.82
N MET A 374 11.08 -29.21 17.20
CA MET A 374 11.50 -30.44 17.86
C MET A 374 13.01 -30.51 17.89
N ASN A 375 13.60 -30.63 19.07
CA ASN A 375 15.01 -30.93 19.24
C ASN A 375 15.16 -32.47 19.11
N LEU A 376 15.46 -32.94 17.90
CA LEU A 376 15.75 -34.34 17.61
C LEU A 376 17.23 -34.65 17.81
#